data_25529a9ccfa39255566990e2db8b1e51
#
_entry.id   25529a9ccfa39255566990e2db8b1e51
#
_cell.length_a   1.000
_cell.length_b   1.000
_cell.length_c   1.000
_cell.angle_alpha   90.00
_cell.angle_beta   90.00
_cell.angle_gamma   90.00
#
_symmetry.space_group_name_H-M   'P 1'
#
loop_
_entity.id
_entity.type
_entity.pdbx_description
1 polymer ?
#
loop_
_entity_poly.entity_id
_entity_poly.type
_entity_poly.pdbx_seq_one_letter_code
_entity_poly.pdbx_strand_id
1 'polypeptide(L)'
;MKSFLNLTGALAVLAAPALAQTAPAPSLTASALAVGSTAPAFKGQDAAGRPVELRQLLKKGPVVLYFYRGQWCPYCNKELSQLQDSLQVLTAKGAQVVVITPETPANIDQTVAKTKASFPIVHDQNLTIMKAYKTAFVVDDATAKKYLGFGVDLKKANGLDQNILPVPATYVIGQDGKIKFAYFNTDYRHRTSVRQVAQAL
;
A
#
# COMPACT_ATOMS: atom_id res chain seq x y z
N MET A 1 -70.42 -47.59 -23.04
CA MET A 1 -69.86 -46.23 -23.04
C MET A 1 -68.76 -46.19 -21.95
N LYS A 2 -67.52 -46.19 -22.31
CA LYS A 2 -66.38 -46.26 -21.39
C LYS A 2 -65.76 -44.87 -21.24
N SER A 3 -65.88 -44.28 -20.05
CA SER A 3 -65.26 -43.00 -19.69
C SER A 3 -63.77 -43.23 -19.34
N PHE A 4 -62.87 -42.59 -20.06
CA PHE A 4 -61.44 -42.53 -19.73
C PHE A 4 -61.16 -41.29 -18.87
N LEU A 5 -60.66 -41.54 -17.68
CA LEU A 5 -60.25 -40.52 -16.74
C LEU A 5 -58.74 -40.25 -16.99
N ASN A 6 -58.41 -39.07 -17.53
CA ASN A 6 -57.01 -38.64 -17.72
C ASN A 6 -56.51 -38.04 -16.41
N LEU A 7 -55.51 -38.69 -15.82
CA LEU A 7 -54.81 -38.19 -14.64
C LEU A 7 -53.51 -37.48 -15.10
N THR A 8 -53.54 -36.17 -15.19
CA THR A 8 -52.33 -35.36 -15.47
C THR A 8 -51.59 -35.11 -14.17
N GLY A 9 -50.51 -35.85 -13.95
CA GLY A 9 -49.58 -35.59 -12.81
C GLY A 9 -48.68 -34.37 -13.08
N ALA A 10 -48.85 -33.33 -12.31
CA ALA A 10 -47.95 -32.16 -12.30
C ALA A 10 -46.67 -32.49 -11.52
N LEU A 11 -45.53 -32.55 -12.21
CA LEU A 11 -44.22 -32.72 -11.62
C LEU A 11 -43.78 -31.32 -11.09
N ALA A 12 -43.79 -31.11 -9.78
CA ALA A 12 -43.25 -29.92 -9.13
C ALA A 12 -41.70 -30.05 -9.07
N VAL A 13 -41.01 -29.28 -9.90
CA VAL A 13 -39.55 -29.13 -9.81
C VAL A 13 -39.20 -28.22 -8.66
N LEU A 14 -38.70 -28.78 -7.57
CA LEU A 14 -38.13 -28.02 -6.44
C LEU A 14 -36.78 -27.48 -6.85
N ALA A 15 -36.72 -26.17 -7.16
CA ALA A 15 -35.46 -25.46 -7.38
C ALA A 15 -34.75 -25.27 -6.02
N ALA A 16 -33.66 -25.98 -5.80
CA ALA A 16 -32.81 -25.77 -4.64
C ALA A 16 -32.09 -24.41 -4.76
N PRO A 17 -32.04 -23.59 -3.65
CA PRO A 17 -31.27 -22.34 -3.69
C PRO A 17 -29.79 -22.65 -3.87
N ALA A 18 -29.19 -22.12 -4.93
CA ALA A 18 -27.74 -22.15 -5.15
C ALA A 18 -27.09 -21.30 -4.05
N LEU A 19 -26.41 -21.93 -3.10
CA LEU A 19 -25.54 -21.26 -2.15
C LEU A 19 -24.40 -20.62 -2.96
N ALA A 20 -24.44 -19.30 -3.11
CA ALA A 20 -23.34 -18.53 -3.67
C ALA A 20 -22.11 -18.72 -2.75
N GLN A 21 -21.18 -19.56 -3.18
CA GLN A 21 -19.90 -19.67 -2.53
C GLN A 21 -19.14 -18.36 -2.78
N THR A 22 -19.06 -17.52 -1.77
CA THR A 22 -18.16 -16.36 -1.78
C THR A 22 -16.75 -16.88 -1.87
N ALA A 23 -16.08 -16.62 -3.01
CA ALA A 23 -14.65 -16.91 -3.14
C ALA A 23 -13.89 -16.27 -1.97
N PRO A 24 -12.93 -16.98 -1.35
CA PRO A 24 -12.12 -16.39 -0.28
C PRO A 24 -11.44 -15.12 -0.81
N ALA A 25 -11.46 -14.05 0.00
CA ALA A 25 -10.77 -12.83 -0.35
C ALA A 25 -9.29 -13.14 -0.64
N PRO A 26 -8.67 -12.57 -1.69
CA PRO A 26 -7.30 -12.86 -2.04
C PRO A 26 -6.39 -12.57 -0.84
N SER A 27 -5.61 -13.55 -0.43
CA SER A 27 -4.67 -13.40 0.67
C SER A 27 -3.64 -12.33 0.28
N LEU A 28 -3.49 -11.28 1.12
CA LEU A 28 -2.48 -10.23 0.92
C LEU A 28 -1.12 -10.80 1.28
N THR A 29 -0.41 -11.34 0.28
CA THR A 29 0.97 -11.81 0.43
C THR A 29 1.91 -10.78 -0.15
N ALA A 30 2.70 -10.15 0.72
CA ALA A 30 3.65 -9.12 0.29
C ALA A 30 4.86 -9.74 -0.42
N SER A 31 5.29 -9.11 -1.52
CA SER A 31 6.48 -9.51 -2.29
C SER A 31 7.07 -8.34 -3.07
N ALA A 32 8.38 -8.37 -3.34
CA ALA A 32 8.99 -7.34 -4.16
C ALA A 32 8.49 -7.37 -5.61
N LEU A 33 8.35 -6.20 -6.22
CA LEU A 33 8.22 -6.09 -7.67
C LEU A 33 9.61 -6.21 -8.30
N ALA A 34 9.68 -6.84 -9.48
CA ALA A 34 10.95 -7.08 -10.16
C ALA A 34 11.50 -5.80 -10.80
N VAL A 35 12.81 -5.61 -10.71
CA VAL A 35 13.53 -4.60 -11.50
C VAL A 35 13.32 -4.89 -13.00
N GLY A 36 13.11 -3.86 -13.80
CA GLY A 36 12.76 -3.95 -15.23
C GLY A 36 11.26 -4.07 -15.51
N SER A 37 10.44 -4.47 -14.53
CA SER A 37 8.98 -4.51 -14.72
C SER A 37 8.37 -3.11 -14.79
N THR A 38 7.18 -3.01 -15.38
CA THR A 38 6.42 -1.76 -15.39
C THR A 38 5.87 -1.49 -14.00
N ALA A 39 6.12 -0.29 -13.47
CA ALA A 39 5.58 0.15 -12.19
C ALA A 39 4.05 0.29 -12.29
N PRO A 40 3.29 -0.22 -11.32
CA PRO A 40 1.84 -0.01 -11.28
C PRO A 40 1.51 1.49 -11.23
N ALA A 41 0.62 1.93 -12.12
CA ALA A 41 0.13 3.30 -12.08
C ALA A 41 -0.70 3.54 -10.83
N PHE A 42 -0.61 4.76 -10.27
CA PHE A 42 -1.45 5.13 -9.16
C PHE A 42 -1.89 6.59 -9.21
N LYS A 43 -2.99 6.85 -8.53
CA LYS A 43 -3.48 8.17 -8.17
C LYS A 43 -3.86 8.14 -6.71
N GLY A 44 -3.52 9.19 -5.98
CA GLY A 44 -3.86 9.36 -4.58
C GLY A 44 -3.89 10.83 -4.21
N GLN A 45 -4.05 11.11 -2.93
CA GLN A 45 -3.99 12.45 -2.37
C GLN A 45 -3.03 12.47 -1.19
N ASP A 46 -2.29 13.55 -1.03
CA ASP A 46 -1.52 13.77 0.20
C ASP A 46 -2.44 14.19 1.37
N ALA A 47 -1.88 14.34 2.55
CA ALA A 47 -2.66 14.72 3.75
C ALA A 47 -3.39 16.07 3.61
N ALA A 48 -2.90 16.94 2.73
CA ALA A 48 -3.54 18.24 2.44
C ALA A 48 -4.60 18.14 1.31
N GLY A 49 -4.93 16.93 0.82
CA GLY A 49 -5.89 16.70 -0.26
C GLY A 49 -5.34 17.01 -1.66
N ARG A 50 -4.04 17.29 -1.81
CA ARG A 50 -3.44 17.59 -3.11
C ARG A 50 -3.26 16.31 -3.92
N PRO A 51 -3.64 16.30 -5.22
CA PRO A 51 -3.53 15.10 -6.03
C PRO A 51 -2.07 14.72 -6.30
N VAL A 52 -1.77 13.44 -6.17
CA VAL A 52 -0.47 12.84 -6.48
C VAL A 52 -0.71 11.69 -7.45
N GLU A 53 -0.17 11.79 -8.66
CA GLU A 53 -0.33 10.81 -9.72
C GLU A 53 1.03 10.43 -10.30
N LEU A 54 1.35 9.13 -10.33
CA LEU A 54 2.64 8.63 -10.84
C LEU A 54 2.93 9.14 -12.25
N ARG A 55 1.96 9.08 -13.15
CA ARG A 55 2.11 9.54 -14.55
C ARG A 55 2.52 11.00 -14.66
N GLN A 56 2.00 11.87 -13.79
CA GLN A 56 2.34 13.29 -13.81
C GLN A 56 3.73 13.54 -13.22
N LEU A 57 4.10 12.78 -12.21
CA LEU A 57 5.44 12.86 -11.62
C LEU A 57 6.51 12.42 -12.60
N LEU A 58 6.30 11.32 -13.33
CA LEU A 58 7.23 10.79 -14.33
C LEU A 58 7.49 11.75 -15.50
N LYS A 59 6.57 12.70 -15.79
CA LYS A 59 6.82 13.77 -16.76
C LYS A 59 7.87 14.77 -16.27
N LYS A 60 8.04 14.90 -14.95
CA LYS A 60 8.98 15.84 -14.32
C LYS A 60 10.34 15.22 -14.06
N GLY A 61 10.41 13.89 -13.90
CA GLY A 61 11.64 13.16 -13.61
C GLY A 61 11.39 11.73 -13.13
N PRO A 62 12.45 10.98 -12.82
CA PRO A 62 12.28 9.67 -12.17
C PRO A 62 11.59 9.82 -10.82
N VAL A 63 10.89 8.78 -10.37
CA VAL A 63 10.14 8.80 -9.10
C VAL A 63 10.79 7.84 -8.11
N VAL A 64 11.07 8.34 -6.91
CA VAL A 64 11.46 7.52 -5.76
C VAL A 64 10.25 7.35 -4.86
N LEU A 65 9.79 6.10 -4.74
CA LEU A 65 8.58 5.74 -4.03
C LEU A 65 8.92 4.92 -2.79
N TYR A 66 8.53 5.42 -1.62
CA TYR A 66 8.70 4.76 -0.33
C TYR A 66 7.37 4.25 0.22
N PHE A 67 7.40 3.11 0.92
CA PHE A 67 6.28 2.59 1.70
C PHE A 67 6.68 2.50 3.17
N TYR A 68 5.92 3.14 4.07
CA TYR A 68 6.20 3.10 5.49
C TYR A 68 4.96 2.71 6.31
N ARG A 69 5.19 2.24 7.53
CA ARG A 69 4.19 1.59 8.37
C ARG A 69 3.32 2.56 9.16
N GLY A 70 3.91 3.64 9.69
CA GLY A 70 3.17 4.60 10.49
C GLY A 70 4.05 5.49 11.37
N GLN A 71 3.46 6.60 11.84
CA GLN A 71 4.08 7.61 12.70
C GLN A 71 4.57 7.05 14.05
N TRP A 72 3.98 5.95 14.49
CA TRP A 72 4.31 5.23 15.72
C TRP A 72 5.58 4.37 15.58
N CYS A 73 6.08 4.14 14.36
CA CYS A 73 7.22 3.28 14.06
C CYS A 73 8.54 4.07 14.13
N PRO A 74 9.44 3.84 15.12
CA PRO A 74 10.67 4.62 15.25
C PRO A 74 11.62 4.46 14.08
N TYR A 75 11.68 3.26 13.47
CA TYR A 75 12.51 3.01 12.27
C TYR A 75 11.99 3.78 11.06
N CYS A 76 10.67 3.92 10.93
CA CYS A 76 10.07 4.70 9.85
C CYS A 76 10.36 6.19 10.03
N ASN A 77 10.20 6.72 11.23
CA ASN A 77 10.50 8.13 11.50
C ASN A 77 11.98 8.44 11.25
N LYS A 78 12.89 7.54 11.68
CA LYS A 78 14.32 7.67 11.40
C LYS A 78 14.61 7.69 9.89
N GLU A 79 14.03 6.76 9.14
CA GLU A 79 14.18 6.68 7.67
C GLU A 79 13.69 7.96 6.99
N LEU A 80 12.49 8.44 7.35
CA LEU A 80 11.89 9.63 6.74
C LEU A 80 12.65 10.91 7.13
N SER A 81 13.18 11.01 8.36
CA SER A 81 14.06 12.12 8.74
C SER A 81 15.35 12.12 7.93
N GLN A 82 16.02 10.96 7.80
CA GLN A 82 17.23 10.83 6.98
C GLN A 82 16.96 11.12 5.49
N LEU A 83 15.78 10.72 4.98
CA LEU A 83 15.34 11.05 3.64
C LEU A 83 15.16 12.58 3.48
N GLN A 84 14.56 13.24 4.46
CA GLN A 84 14.39 14.69 4.46
C GLN A 84 15.75 15.41 4.49
N ASP A 85 16.65 14.99 5.39
CA ASP A 85 18.00 15.58 5.52
C ASP A 85 18.81 15.45 4.23
N SER A 86 18.56 14.38 3.47
CA SER A 86 19.27 14.06 2.22
C SER A 86 18.45 14.31 0.95
N LEU A 87 17.28 14.97 1.07
CA LEU A 87 16.33 15.12 -0.04
C LEU A 87 16.97 15.78 -1.26
N GLN A 88 17.83 16.77 -1.04
CA GLN A 88 18.53 17.49 -2.09
C GLN A 88 19.41 16.56 -2.96
N VAL A 89 19.96 15.48 -2.40
CA VAL A 89 20.75 14.49 -3.16
C VAL A 89 19.93 13.83 -4.25
N LEU A 90 18.64 13.58 -3.99
CA LEU A 90 17.73 12.97 -4.95
C LEU A 90 17.14 13.99 -5.92
N THR A 91 16.73 15.16 -5.40
CA THR A 91 16.10 16.20 -6.23
C THR A 91 17.09 16.89 -7.16
N ALA A 92 18.38 16.99 -6.80
CA ALA A 92 19.44 17.47 -7.70
C ALA A 92 19.63 16.57 -8.94
N LYS A 93 19.20 15.30 -8.86
CA LYS A 93 19.15 14.36 -10.00
C LYS A 93 17.78 14.39 -10.72
N GLY A 94 16.93 15.36 -10.43
CA GLY A 94 15.59 15.52 -11.01
C GLY A 94 14.52 14.58 -10.42
N ALA A 95 14.85 13.81 -9.39
CA ALA A 95 13.92 12.83 -8.84
C ALA A 95 12.75 13.49 -8.09
N GLN A 96 11.57 12.93 -8.28
CA GLN A 96 10.36 13.23 -7.51
C GLN A 96 10.23 12.20 -6.38
N VAL A 97 10.19 12.64 -5.13
CA VAL A 97 10.05 11.74 -3.98
C VAL A 97 8.59 11.69 -3.53
N VAL A 98 8.06 10.49 -3.34
CA VAL A 98 6.70 10.23 -2.84
C VAL A 98 6.75 9.13 -1.80
N VAL A 99 5.98 9.29 -0.75
CA VAL A 99 5.85 8.30 0.33
C VAL A 99 4.40 7.83 0.42
N ILE A 100 4.18 6.54 0.61
CA ILE A 100 2.84 5.91 0.69
C ILE A 100 2.66 5.29 2.07
N THR A 101 1.48 5.47 2.64
CA THR A 101 1.10 4.88 3.93
C THR A 101 -0.41 4.64 3.99
N PRO A 102 -0.86 3.64 4.76
CA PRO A 102 -2.29 3.48 5.06
C PRO A 102 -2.79 4.43 6.14
N GLU A 103 -1.90 5.15 6.84
CA GLU A 103 -2.28 6.00 7.97
C GLU A 103 -3.28 7.09 7.60
N THR A 104 -4.14 7.41 8.58
CA THR A 104 -5.07 8.54 8.44
C THR A 104 -4.32 9.88 8.25
N PRO A 105 -4.94 10.89 7.60
CA PRO A 105 -4.32 12.20 7.43
C PRO A 105 -3.78 12.81 8.73
N ALA A 106 -4.54 12.69 9.83
CA ALA A 106 -4.11 13.20 11.14
C ALA A 106 -2.81 12.54 11.66
N ASN A 107 -2.58 11.25 11.36
CA ASN A 107 -1.34 10.57 11.70
C ASN A 107 -0.20 10.92 10.73
N ILE A 108 -0.51 11.20 9.47
CA ILE A 108 0.46 11.72 8.51
C ILE A 108 0.97 13.10 8.97
N ASP A 109 0.09 13.97 9.46
CA ASP A 109 0.49 15.28 10.01
C ASP A 109 1.46 15.11 11.18
N GLN A 110 1.26 14.10 12.05
CA GLN A 110 2.21 13.79 13.11
C GLN A 110 3.56 13.29 12.56
N THR A 111 3.55 12.49 11.48
CA THR A 111 4.78 12.08 10.78
C THR A 111 5.53 13.32 10.26
N VAL A 112 4.84 14.22 9.56
CA VAL A 112 5.43 15.48 9.05
C VAL A 112 6.01 16.31 10.19
N ALA A 113 5.28 16.45 11.31
CA ALA A 113 5.76 17.20 12.46
C ALA A 113 7.05 16.62 13.06
N LYS A 114 7.14 15.27 13.15
CA LYS A 114 8.31 14.55 13.69
C LYS A 114 9.52 14.56 12.75
N THR A 115 9.29 14.38 11.45
CA THR A 115 10.36 14.14 10.47
C THR A 115 10.72 15.36 9.65
N LYS A 116 9.93 16.43 9.73
CA LYS A 116 10.04 17.66 8.92
C LYS A 116 9.91 17.37 7.41
N ALA A 117 9.24 16.27 7.04
CA ALA A 117 9.07 15.85 5.66
C ALA A 117 8.43 16.95 4.81
N SER A 118 9.12 17.34 3.71
CA SER A 118 8.63 18.32 2.73
C SER A 118 8.14 17.66 1.42
N PHE A 119 8.33 16.36 1.28
CA PHE A 119 7.82 15.55 0.18
C PHE A 119 6.38 15.11 0.45
N PRO A 120 5.56 14.84 -0.60
CA PRO A 120 4.21 14.35 -0.44
C PRO A 120 4.16 12.98 0.23
N ILE A 121 3.29 12.85 1.23
CA ILE A 121 2.94 11.58 1.87
C ILE A 121 1.48 11.28 1.50
N VAL A 122 1.27 10.23 0.72
CA VAL A 122 -0.04 9.83 0.20
C VAL A 122 -0.74 8.92 1.20
N HIS A 123 -1.98 9.26 1.53
CA HIS A 123 -2.90 8.41 2.26
C HIS A 123 -3.51 7.36 1.32
N ASP A 124 -3.10 6.11 1.43
CA ASP A 124 -3.66 4.99 0.66
C ASP A 124 -4.85 4.35 1.38
N GLN A 125 -5.93 5.12 1.56
CA GLN A 125 -7.12 4.76 2.34
C GLN A 125 -7.69 3.39 1.95
N ASN A 126 -7.74 3.07 0.66
CA ASN A 126 -8.32 1.82 0.16
C ASN A 126 -7.25 0.74 -0.09
N LEU A 127 -6.00 0.99 0.32
CA LEU A 127 -4.86 0.09 0.11
C LEU A 127 -4.61 -0.24 -1.38
N THR A 128 -5.08 0.61 -2.29
CA THR A 128 -5.02 0.36 -3.73
C THR A 128 -3.58 0.38 -4.23
N ILE A 129 -2.79 1.35 -3.74
CA ILE A 129 -1.39 1.50 -4.12
C ILE A 129 -0.56 0.38 -3.48
N MET A 130 -0.73 0.16 -2.18
CA MET A 130 -0.02 -0.89 -1.44
C MET A 130 -0.29 -2.29 -2.01
N LYS A 131 -1.54 -2.58 -2.43
CA LYS A 131 -1.90 -3.85 -3.09
C LYS A 131 -1.25 -3.98 -4.47
N ALA A 132 -1.30 -2.92 -5.29
CA ALA A 132 -0.69 -2.92 -6.62
C ALA A 132 0.84 -3.12 -6.56
N TYR A 133 1.51 -2.50 -5.57
CA TYR A 133 2.94 -2.65 -5.33
C TYR A 133 3.30 -3.88 -4.48
N LYS A 134 2.31 -4.71 -4.14
CA LYS A 134 2.45 -5.96 -3.37
C LYS A 134 3.15 -5.75 -2.02
N THR A 135 2.99 -4.58 -1.41
CA THR A 135 3.56 -4.29 -0.08
C THR A 135 2.60 -4.60 1.06
N ALA A 136 1.28 -4.62 0.81
CA ALA A 136 0.26 -4.85 1.83
C ALA A 136 0.29 -6.28 2.36
N PHE A 137 0.21 -6.43 3.68
CA PHE A 137 0.00 -7.72 4.36
C PHE A 137 -0.92 -7.57 5.57
N VAL A 138 -1.59 -8.65 5.93
CA VAL A 138 -2.40 -8.73 7.16
C VAL A 138 -1.49 -9.05 8.32
N VAL A 139 -1.54 -8.23 9.36
CA VAL A 139 -0.86 -8.50 10.64
C VAL A 139 -1.70 -9.50 11.41
N ASP A 140 -1.08 -10.60 11.84
CA ASP A 140 -1.76 -11.61 12.65
C ASP A 140 -2.23 -11.06 14.01
N ASP A 141 -3.25 -11.68 14.58
CA ASP A 141 -3.91 -11.18 15.80
C ASP A 141 -2.96 -11.15 17.00
N ALA A 142 -2.02 -12.10 17.12
CA ALA A 142 -1.06 -12.13 18.22
C ALA A 142 -0.10 -10.94 18.13
N THR A 143 0.36 -10.62 16.93
CA THR A 143 1.20 -9.43 16.66
C THR A 143 0.40 -8.14 16.83
N ALA A 144 -0.84 -8.06 16.33
CA ALA A 144 -1.70 -6.89 16.52
C ALA A 144 -1.98 -6.61 18.01
N LYS A 145 -2.20 -7.66 18.81
CA LYS A 145 -2.34 -7.56 20.27
C LYS A 145 -1.08 -7.01 20.94
N LYS A 146 0.12 -7.41 20.49
CA LYS A 146 1.39 -6.83 20.99
C LYS A 146 1.48 -5.34 20.67
N TYR A 147 1.12 -4.91 19.45
CA TYR A 147 1.07 -3.47 19.10
C TYR A 147 0.11 -2.70 20.00
N LEU A 148 -1.08 -3.26 20.25
CA LEU A 148 -2.05 -2.65 21.15
C LEU A 148 -1.48 -2.50 22.57
N GLY A 149 -0.73 -3.50 23.07
CA GLY A 149 -0.01 -3.44 24.34
C GLY A 149 1.05 -2.34 24.43
N PHE A 150 1.57 -1.89 23.27
CA PHE A 150 2.46 -0.72 23.15
C PHE A 150 1.72 0.59 22.85
N GLY A 151 0.39 0.60 22.96
CA GLY A 151 -0.45 1.76 22.69
C GLY A 151 -0.72 2.03 21.21
N VAL A 152 -0.45 1.06 20.33
CA VAL A 152 -0.65 1.18 18.88
C VAL A 152 -1.84 0.34 18.44
N ASP A 153 -2.98 0.98 18.23
CA ASP A 153 -4.14 0.38 17.58
C ASP A 153 -4.02 0.56 16.06
N LEU A 154 -3.67 -0.51 15.35
CA LEU A 154 -3.43 -0.47 13.90
C LEU A 154 -4.69 -0.12 13.10
N LYS A 155 -5.85 -0.60 13.54
CA LYS A 155 -7.13 -0.29 12.87
C LYS A 155 -7.44 1.19 12.98
N LYS A 156 -7.33 1.75 14.19
CA LYS A 156 -7.54 3.17 14.44
C LYS A 156 -6.48 4.03 13.74
N ALA A 157 -5.21 3.61 13.77
CA ALA A 157 -4.12 4.36 13.14
C ALA A 157 -4.31 4.51 11.63
N ASN A 158 -4.87 3.49 10.98
CA ASN A 158 -5.05 3.44 9.53
C ASN A 158 -6.49 3.74 9.07
N GLY A 159 -7.46 3.84 10.00
CA GLY A 159 -8.87 3.99 9.65
C GLY A 159 -9.44 2.77 8.90
N LEU A 160 -8.99 1.56 9.26
CA LEU A 160 -9.35 0.30 8.60
C LEU A 160 -10.01 -0.69 9.57
N ASP A 161 -10.83 -1.59 9.06
CA ASP A 161 -11.44 -2.67 9.84
C ASP A 161 -10.49 -3.86 10.09
N GLN A 162 -9.36 -3.89 9.39
CA GLN A 162 -8.36 -4.96 9.47
C GLN A 162 -6.99 -4.41 9.87
N ASN A 163 -6.18 -5.26 10.51
CA ASN A 163 -4.80 -4.95 10.87
C ASN A 163 -3.89 -5.12 9.65
N ILE A 164 -3.83 -4.13 8.76
CA ILE A 164 -3.02 -4.17 7.54
C ILE A 164 -1.90 -3.16 7.63
N LEU A 165 -0.69 -3.61 7.27
CA LEU A 165 0.51 -2.78 7.17
C LEU A 165 1.21 -3.02 5.82
N PRO A 166 2.02 -2.06 5.35
CA PRO A 166 2.98 -2.34 4.29
C PRO A 166 4.23 -3.01 4.86
N VAL A 167 4.81 -3.94 4.12
CA VAL A 167 6.24 -4.21 4.23
C VAL A 167 6.96 -2.96 3.74
N PRO A 168 7.92 -2.43 4.51
CA PRO A 168 8.71 -1.29 4.07
C PRO A 168 9.44 -1.60 2.77
N ALA A 169 9.25 -0.74 1.79
CA ALA A 169 9.81 -0.92 0.46
C ALA A 169 10.20 0.43 -0.14
N THR A 170 11.20 0.41 -1.03
CA THR A 170 11.63 1.57 -1.79
C THR A 170 11.81 1.17 -3.24
N TYR A 171 11.22 1.93 -4.15
CA TYR A 171 11.36 1.73 -5.59
C TYR A 171 11.88 3.01 -6.25
N VAL A 172 12.80 2.86 -7.19
CA VAL A 172 13.14 3.91 -8.15
C VAL A 172 12.47 3.56 -9.48
N ILE A 173 11.67 4.48 -9.99
CA ILE A 173 10.91 4.33 -11.23
C ILE A 173 11.44 5.32 -12.23
N GLY A 174 12.00 4.83 -13.33
CA GLY A 174 12.49 5.67 -14.42
C GLY A 174 11.34 6.38 -15.14
N GLN A 175 11.65 7.46 -15.88
CA GLN A 175 10.66 8.20 -16.68
C GLN A 175 9.97 7.33 -17.74
N ASP A 176 10.58 6.19 -18.12
CA ASP A 176 10.00 5.16 -18.97
C ASP A 176 8.92 4.29 -18.25
N GLY A 177 8.65 4.57 -16.97
CA GLY A 177 7.72 3.82 -16.13
C GLY A 177 8.23 2.46 -15.68
N LYS A 178 9.53 2.15 -15.87
CA LYS A 178 10.14 0.89 -15.43
C LYS A 178 10.79 1.04 -14.06
N ILE A 179 10.68 -0.02 -13.24
CA ILE A 179 11.39 -0.11 -11.96
C ILE A 179 12.90 -0.28 -12.24
N LYS A 180 13.71 0.66 -11.80
CA LYS A 180 15.18 0.66 -11.94
C LYS A 180 15.86 0.10 -10.70
N PHE A 181 15.21 0.24 -9.54
CA PHE A 181 15.69 -0.26 -8.24
C PHE A 181 14.49 -0.69 -7.39
N ALA A 182 14.67 -1.77 -6.64
CA ALA A 182 13.70 -2.26 -5.68
C ALA A 182 14.43 -2.69 -4.40
N TYR A 183 14.02 -2.12 -3.28
CA TYR A 183 14.36 -2.61 -1.96
C TYR A 183 13.09 -3.03 -1.25
N PHE A 184 13.09 -4.24 -0.71
CA PHE A 184 11.96 -4.83 0.00
C PHE A 184 12.50 -5.74 1.09
N ASN A 185 12.12 -5.51 2.35
CA ASN A 185 12.57 -6.36 3.44
C ASN A 185 11.45 -6.56 4.46
N THR A 186 11.09 -7.80 4.72
CA THR A 186 10.07 -8.16 5.72
C THR A 186 10.53 -7.85 7.14
N ASP A 187 11.83 -7.84 7.42
CA ASP A 187 12.34 -7.25 8.64
C ASP A 187 12.32 -5.72 8.55
N TYR A 188 11.29 -5.14 9.13
CA TYR A 188 11.04 -3.70 9.10
C TYR A 188 12.14 -2.83 9.74
N ARG A 189 13.14 -3.41 10.37
CA ARG A 189 14.28 -2.71 10.97
C ARG A 189 15.35 -2.37 9.93
N HIS A 190 15.41 -3.11 8.83
CA HIS A 190 16.35 -2.89 7.74
C HIS A 190 15.78 -1.93 6.70
N ARG A 191 16.63 -1.03 6.22
CA ARG A 191 16.27 0.00 5.24
C ARG A 191 17.39 0.16 4.21
N THR A 192 17.00 0.61 3.01
CA THR A 192 17.99 1.09 2.03
C THR A 192 18.51 2.47 2.44
N SER A 193 19.70 2.81 2.02
CA SER A 193 20.26 4.14 2.22
C SER A 193 19.88 5.08 1.07
N VAL A 194 19.80 6.39 1.34
CA VAL A 194 19.59 7.41 0.29
C VAL A 194 20.68 7.33 -0.78
N ARG A 195 21.92 6.97 -0.39
CA ARG A 195 23.02 6.76 -1.34
C ARG A 195 22.72 5.65 -2.35
N GLN A 196 22.23 4.50 -1.90
CA GLN A 196 21.86 3.39 -2.80
C GLN A 196 20.73 3.79 -3.75
N VAL A 197 19.74 4.52 -3.25
CA VAL A 197 18.64 5.06 -4.06
C VAL A 197 19.17 6.05 -5.11
N ALA A 198 20.08 6.96 -4.71
CA ALA A 198 20.69 7.95 -5.61
C ALA A 198 21.57 7.33 -6.70
N GLN A 199 22.18 6.16 -6.44
CA GLN A 199 22.94 5.42 -7.45
C GLN A 199 22.06 4.77 -8.52
N ALA A 200 20.78 4.59 -8.25
CA ALA A 200 19.81 4.00 -9.17
C ALA A 200 19.05 5.05 -10.01
N LEU A 201 19.29 6.34 -9.76
CA LEU A 201 18.85 7.49 -10.53
C LEU A 201 19.89 7.85 -11.61
#